data_ff89e4fc9867019a743914b170bc297b
#
_entry.id   ff89e4fc9867019a743914b170bc297b
#
_cell.length_a   1.000
_cell.length_b   1.000
_cell.length_c   1.000
_cell.angle_alpha   90.00
_cell.angle_beta   90.00
_cell.angle_gamma   90.00
#
_symmetry.space_group_name_H-M   'P 1'
#
loop_
_entity.id
_entity.type
_entity.pdbx_description
1 polymer ?
#
loop_
_entity_poly.entity_id
_entity_poly.type
_entity_poly.pdbx_seq_one_letter_code
_entity_poly.pdbx_strand_id
1 'polypeptide(L)'
;MKRLPILLFCLISAIICSAQEIREGISAPESPADSVAAPRKRNIIQKVIDYFAHSNEDKSDKKFDISVIGGPSYSESTSLKIAALISGMYKSRHDSLTPRSDVSIYGQGSITGFYNFGIRGNHFFPQDKMRLVYDANFCHFPLKFWGIGYAQGANKANESDYTLLQSEVSLQLLFRLPHHIFIGPAAQFSYNRATKQERPDLWDGQGTRLFNYGMGFVLSVDTRDLPGNASTGYYIGLNQTFFPRFMGNDYTFSRTEVSAMYYHRFWASGIMAFRVHGAAAYGNPSWAMLPTLDAGNAVRGYYEGRYRDKNELDAVVEVRQHLYRRFGFVVWGGIGSVFEHFSQINRHTLLPTAGIGLRWEFKNRVNVRADFGVGKHSKSFSVGINEAF
;
A
#
# COMPACT_ATOMS: atom_id res chain seq x y z
N MET A 1 24.83 5.71 -10.48
CA MET A 1 23.70 5.38 -9.61
C MET A 1 23.51 3.88 -9.29
N LYS A 2 24.43 2.98 -9.65
CA LYS A 2 24.32 1.51 -9.43
C LYS A 2 24.76 1.02 -8.02
N ARG A 3 25.30 1.90 -7.14
CA ARG A 3 25.89 1.50 -5.84
C ARG A 3 25.01 1.80 -4.63
N LEU A 4 23.91 2.53 -4.78
CA LEU A 4 23.03 2.95 -3.67
C LEU A 4 22.25 1.78 -3.02
N PRO A 5 21.65 0.83 -3.77
CA PRO A 5 20.93 -0.29 -3.16
C PRO A 5 21.86 -1.25 -2.40
N ILE A 6 23.12 -1.38 -2.82
CA ILE A 6 24.12 -2.22 -2.13
C ILE A 6 24.52 -1.56 -0.80
N LEU A 7 24.67 -0.24 -0.76
CA LEU A 7 24.98 0.52 0.46
C LEU A 7 23.83 0.44 1.48
N LEU A 8 22.58 0.52 1.02
CA LEU A 8 21.40 0.38 1.89
C LEU A 8 21.29 -1.04 2.46
N PHE A 9 21.57 -2.06 1.65
CA PHE A 9 21.61 -3.46 2.10
C PHE A 9 22.74 -3.71 3.12
N CYS A 10 23.93 -3.12 2.90
CA CYS A 10 25.04 -3.17 3.83
C CYS A 10 24.76 -2.40 5.14
N LEU A 11 24.03 -1.28 5.09
CA LEU A 11 23.64 -0.54 6.30
C LEU A 11 22.61 -1.33 7.14
N ILE A 12 21.64 -1.95 6.49
CA ILE A 12 20.65 -2.80 7.15
C ILE A 12 21.32 -4.05 7.73
N SER A 13 22.25 -4.69 7.02
CA SER A 13 23.00 -5.84 7.53
C SER A 13 23.95 -5.45 8.67
N ALA A 14 24.58 -4.28 8.64
CA ALA A 14 25.44 -3.80 9.72
C ALA A 14 24.63 -3.50 11.01
N ILE A 15 23.43 -2.93 10.88
CA ILE A 15 22.52 -2.71 12.02
C ILE A 15 22.05 -4.05 12.62
N ILE A 16 21.78 -5.06 11.78
CA ILE A 16 21.38 -6.41 12.21
C ILE A 16 22.54 -7.14 12.89
N CYS A 17 23.75 -7.05 12.34
CA CYS A 17 24.95 -7.67 12.93
C CYS A 17 25.30 -7.06 14.29
N SER A 18 25.29 -5.73 14.41
CA SER A 18 25.55 -5.03 15.67
C SER A 18 24.52 -5.33 16.75
N ALA A 19 23.26 -5.57 16.37
CA ALA A 19 22.23 -6.00 17.32
C ALA A 19 22.42 -7.45 17.81
N GLN A 20 23.10 -8.28 17.05
CA GLN A 20 23.39 -9.69 17.40
C GLN A 20 24.60 -9.81 18.33
N GLU A 21 25.67 -9.05 18.10
CA GLU A 21 26.85 -9.00 18.98
C GLU A 21 26.51 -8.45 20.38
N ILE A 22 25.62 -7.48 20.50
CA ILE A 22 25.17 -6.94 21.79
C ILE A 22 24.35 -7.97 22.60
N ARG A 23 23.75 -8.97 21.95
CA ARG A 23 22.92 -9.99 22.61
C ARG A 23 23.71 -11.20 23.10
N GLU A 24 24.83 -11.51 22.46
CA GLU A 24 25.73 -12.61 22.88
C GLU A 24 26.69 -12.20 24.01
N GLY A 25 26.90 -10.90 24.24
CA GLY A 25 27.72 -10.37 25.32
C GLY A 25 27.04 -10.26 26.69
N ILE A 26 25.78 -10.68 26.85
CA ILE A 26 25.02 -10.54 28.11
C ILE A 26 24.75 -11.90 28.78
N SER A 27 25.67 -12.82 28.70
CA SER A 27 25.66 -14.03 29.53
C SER A 27 26.95 -14.13 30.33
N ALA A 28 27.01 -13.40 31.45
CA ALA A 28 28.02 -13.63 32.50
C ALA A 28 27.34 -13.54 33.87
N PRO A 29 27.83 -14.29 34.89
CA PRO A 29 27.04 -14.71 36.02
C PRO A 29 26.85 -13.63 37.09
N GLU A 30 25.76 -13.78 37.84
CA GLU A 30 25.38 -12.94 38.98
C GLU A 30 26.47 -12.95 40.06
N SER A 31 26.81 -11.77 40.55
CA SER A 31 27.42 -11.52 41.83
C SER A 31 26.73 -10.34 42.52
N PRO A 32 26.38 -10.45 43.80
CA PRO A 32 25.55 -9.45 44.46
C PRO A 32 26.42 -8.34 45.07
N ALA A 33 26.22 -7.10 44.65
CA ALA A 33 26.56 -5.94 45.45
C ALA A 33 25.76 -4.70 45.02
N ASP A 34 25.05 -4.16 45.99
CA ASP A 34 24.35 -2.87 45.94
C ASP A 34 25.23 -1.72 45.44
N SER A 35 24.84 -1.07 44.38
CA SER A 35 25.18 0.30 44.11
C SER A 35 24.09 0.94 43.24
N VAL A 36 23.37 1.91 43.82
CA VAL A 36 22.43 2.80 43.12
C VAL A 36 23.19 3.61 42.08
N ALA A 37 23.26 3.11 40.87
CA ALA A 37 23.84 3.81 39.74
C ALA A 37 22.82 4.79 39.17
N ALA A 38 23.18 6.06 39.08
CA ALA A 38 22.41 7.13 38.45
C ALA A 38 21.97 6.73 37.02
N PRO A 39 20.77 7.14 36.56
CA PRO A 39 20.25 6.74 35.25
C PRO A 39 21.16 7.28 34.15
N ARG A 40 21.92 6.38 33.51
CA ARG A 40 22.70 6.71 32.30
C ARG A 40 21.75 7.24 31.24
N LYS A 41 21.99 8.43 30.71
CA LYS A 41 21.27 8.98 29.57
C LYS A 41 21.37 7.97 28.41
N ARG A 42 20.29 7.27 28.15
CA ARG A 42 20.20 6.31 27.03
C ARG A 42 20.35 7.05 25.71
N ASN A 43 21.27 6.61 24.85
CA ASN A 43 21.45 7.16 23.51
C ASN A 43 20.18 6.91 22.67
N ILE A 44 19.92 7.78 21.68
CA ILE A 44 18.78 7.68 20.77
C ILE A 44 18.69 6.29 20.14
N ILE A 45 19.85 5.70 19.76
CA ILE A 45 19.95 4.34 19.20
C ILE A 45 19.43 3.30 20.18
N GLN A 46 19.81 3.35 21.46
CA GLN A 46 19.32 2.43 22.48
C GLN A 46 17.81 2.56 22.70
N LYS A 47 17.28 3.80 22.69
CA LYS A 47 15.83 4.03 22.78
C LYS A 47 15.05 3.43 21.61
N VAL A 48 15.62 3.48 20.41
CA VAL A 48 15.05 2.88 19.19
C VAL A 48 15.11 1.36 19.30
N ILE A 49 16.23 0.76 19.72
CA ILE A 49 16.35 -0.70 19.93
C ILE A 49 15.38 -1.18 21.00
N ASP A 50 15.28 -0.49 22.15
CA ASP A 50 14.35 -0.82 23.23
C ASP A 50 12.88 -0.73 22.74
N TYR A 51 12.55 0.30 21.95
CA TYR A 51 11.22 0.43 21.33
C TYR A 51 10.86 -0.79 20.46
N PHE A 52 11.80 -1.22 19.61
CA PHE A 52 11.58 -2.41 18.77
C PHE A 52 11.58 -3.72 19.57
N ALA A 53 12.41 -3.84 20.63
CA ALA A 53 12.41 -5.02 21.50
C ALA A 53 11.07 -5.21 22.23
N HIS A 54 10.46 -4.12 22.69
CA HIS A 54 9.18 -4.12 23.42
C HIS A 54 7.95 -3.85 22.52
N SER A 55 8.15 -3.85 21.21
CA SER A 55 7.07 -3.56 20.24
C SER A 55 5.95 -4.61 20.21
N ASN A 56 6.19 -5.81 20.73
CA ASN A 56 5.23 -6.91 20.78
C ASN A 56 4.48 -7.03 22.11
N GLU A 57 4.73 -6.14 23.06
CA GLU A 57 3.96 -6.14 24.30
C GLU A 57 2.50 -5.78 24.02
N ASP A 58 1.58 -6.59 24.58
CA ASP A 58 0.15 -6.34 24.48
C ASP A 58 -0.23 -5.12 25.33
N LYS A 59 -0.75 -4.08 24.67
CA LYS A 59 -1.21 -2.85 25.30
C LYS A 59 -2.74 -2.72 25.19
N SER A 60 -3.44 -3.84 25.13
CA SER A 60 -4.89 -3.91 24.90
C SER A 60 -5.74 -3.15 25.96
N ASP A 61 -5.21 -2.97 27.16
CA ASP A 61 -5.93 -2.32 28.29
C ASP A 61 -5.98 -0.78 28.20
N LYS A 62 -5.22 -0.18 27.28
CA LYS A 62 -5.24 1.27 27.15
C LYS A 62 -6.45 1.75 26.36
N LYS A 63 -7.14 2.77 26.87
CA LYS A 63 -8.26 3.43 26.17
C LYS A 63 -7.86 3.97 24.81
N PHE A 64 -6.63 4.46 24.69
CA PHE A 64 -6.03 4.98 23.47
C PHE A 64 -4.57 4.50 23.41
N ASP A 65 -4.23 3.77 22.35
CA ASP A 65 -2.87 3.26 22.14
C ASP A 65 -2.25 3.91 20.91
N ILE A 66 -1.12 4.61 21.10
CA ILE A 66 -0.40 5.30 20.03
C ILE A 66 0.81 4.47 19.64
N SER A 67 0.98 4.25 18.37
CA SER A 67 2.17 3.65 17.77
C SER A 67 2.76 4.61 16.75
N VAL A 68 4.07 4.81 16.81
CA VAL A 68 4.83 5.59 15.82
C VAL A 68 5.72 4.64 15.03
N ILE A 69 5.56 4.63 13.74
CA ILE A 69 6.34 3.80 12.82
C ILE A 69 6.96 4.73 11.79
N GLY A 70 8.25 4.59 11.53
CA GLY A 70 8.91 5.38 10.52
C GLY A 70 10.20 4.74 10.06
N GLY A 71 10.64 5.11 8.88
CA GLY A 71 11.88 4.60 8.34
C GLY A 71 12.08 4.92 6.86
N PRO A 72 13.24 4.51 6.33
CA PRO A 72 13.52 4.64 4.90
C PRO A 72 12.67 3.66 4.10
N SER A 73 12.23 4.10 2.94
CA SER A 73 11.50 3.30 1.96
C SER A 73 12.00 3.65 0.56
N TYR A 74 11.84 2.77 -0.38
CA TYR A 74 12.28 2.97 -1.75
C TYR A 74 11.24 2.42 -2.73
N SER A 75 11.01 3.15 -3.81
CA SER A 75 10.35 2.66 -5.00
C SER A 75 10.96 3.32 -6.23
N GLU A 76 10.76 2.72 -7.40
CA GLU A 76 11.30 3.28 -8.64
C GLU A 76 10.69 4.65 -8.96
N SER A 77 9.41 4.85 -8.65
CA SER A 77 8.69 6.10 -8.89
C SER A 77 9.04 7.22 -7.89
N THR A 78 9.34 6.89 -6.62
CA THR A 78 9.60 7.91 -5.58
C THR A 78 11.06 8.02 -5.17
N SER A 79 11.92 7.12 -5.65
CA SER A 79 13.31 6.99 -5.19
C SER A 79 13.40 6.70 -3.67
N LEU A 80 14.52 7.04 -3.05
CA LEU A 80 14.69 6.92 -1.61
C LEU A 80 13.85 7.99 -0.91
N LYS A 81 12.99 7.57 0.00
CA LYS A 81 12.12 8.43 0.80
C LYS A 81 12.18 8.05 2.27
N ILE A 82 11.87 9.00 3.13
CA ILE A 82 11.61 8.77 4.55
C ILE A 82 10.10 8.85 4.74
N ALA A 83 9.56 7.87 5.45
CA ALA A 83 8.15 7.81 5.79
C ALA A 83 7.98 7.76 7.31
N ALA A 84 6.93 8.40 7.81
CA ALA A 84 6.50 8.33 9.18
C ALA A 84 4.98 8.10 9.25
N LEU A 85 4.55 7.27 10.17
CA LEU A 85 3.15 6.95 10.46
C LEU A 85 2.94 7.04 11.96
N ILE A 86 1.97 7.82 12.36
CA ILE A 86 1.44 7.86 13.73
C ILE A 86 0.08 7.20 13.68
N SER A 87 -0.08 6.07 14.34
CA SER A 87 -1.34 5.33 14.39
C SER A 87 -1.86 5.31 15.82
N GLY A 88 -3.12 5.66 16.00
CA GLY A 88 -3.84 5.57 17.25
C GLY A 88 -4.96 4.55 17.15
N MET A 89 -5.04 3.63 18.14
CA MET A 89 -6.16 2.71 18.28
C MET A 89 -6.98 3.05 19.51
N TYR A 90 -8.30 3.09 19.37
CA TYR A 90 -9.21 3.44 20.45
C TYR A 90 -10.48 2.59 20.41
N LYS A 91 -11.11 2.40 21.58
CA LYS A 91 -12.45 1.80 21.67
C LYS A 91 -13.50 2.90 21.82
N SER A 92 -14.51 2.90 20.96
CA SER A 92 -15.64 3.85 21.06
C SER A 92 -16.59 3.50 22.20
N ARG A 93 -16.64 2.24 22.64
CA ARG A 93 -17.37 1.73 23.81
C ARG A 93 -16.65 0.54 24.46
N HIS A 94 -16.97 0.28 25.75
CA HIS A 94 -16.46 -0.86 26.52
C HIS A 94 -17.31 -2.12 26.30
N ASP A 95 -17.71 -2.43 25.08
CA ASP A 95 -18.30 -3.73 24.77
C ASP A 95 -17.24 -4.65 24.16
N SER A 96 -17.39 -5.96 24.37
CA SER A 96 -16.45 -6.96 23.86
C SER A 96 -16.64 -7.25 22.36
N LEU A 97 -17.74 -6.81 21.76
CA LEU A 97 -18.11 -7.10 20.37
C LEU A 97 -17.65 -6.04 19.40
N THR A 98 -17.37 -4.81 19.86
CA THR A 98 -16.91 -3.72 19.00
C THR A 98 -15.40 -3.78 18.83
N PRO A 99 -14.88 -3.94 17.60
CA PRO A 99 -13.46 -3.83 17.31
C PRO A 99 -12.89 -2.47 17.71
N ARG A 100 -11.58 -2.38 17.89
CA ARG A 100 -10.91 -1.09 18.11
C ARG A 100 -10.90 -0.29 16.81
N SER A 101 -11.37 0.95 16.91
CA SER A 101 -11.24 1.95 15.86
C SER A 101 -9.78 2.39 15.73
N ASP A 102 -9.37 2.75 14.52
CA ASP A 102 -8.03 3.27 14.25
C ASP A 102 -8.07 4.62 13.54
N VAL A 103 -7.06 5.41 13.79
CA VAL A 103 -6.75 6.63 13.07
C VAL A 103 -5.25 6.68 12.83
N SER A 104 -4.85 6.97 11.62
CA SER A 104 -3.44 7.05 11.25
C SER A 104 -3.17 8.35 10.50
N ILE A 105 -2.18 9.10 10.97
CA ILE A 105 -1.62 10.25 10.26
C ILE A 105 -0.29 9.81 9.68
N TYR A 106 -0.09 10.02 8.40
CA TYR A 106 1.15 9.64 7.73
C TYR A 106 1.74 10.78 6.92
N GLY A 107 3.05 10.76 6.83
CA GLY A 107 3.81 11.67 5.99
C GLY A 107 5.04 10.99 5.40
N GLN A 108 5.38 11.33 4.18
CA GLN A 108 6.58 10.84 3.52
C GLN A 108 7.13 11.87 2.55
N GLY A 109 8.45 11.86 2.39
CA GLY A 109 9.11 12.76 1.47
C GLY A 109 10.40 12.18 0.93
N SER A 110 10.79 12.56 -0.28
CA SER A 110 12.02 12.13 -0.93
C SER A 110 12.87 13.29 -1.40
N ILE A 111 14.15 13.01 -1.66
CA ILE A 111 15.10 13.98 -2.22
C ILE A 111 14.77 14.39 -3.66
N THR A 112 13.92 13.63 -4.35
CA THR A 112 13.46 13.92 -5.73
C THR A 112 12.29 14.89 -5.77
N GLY A 113 11.87 15.44 -4.62
CA GLY A 113 10.75 16.38 -4.53
C GLY A 113 9.38 15.72 -4.39
N PHE A 114 9.33 14.38 -4.24
CA PHE A 114 8.09 13.71 -3.83
C PHE A 114 7.79 14.02 -2.37
N TYR A 115 6.56 14.39 -2.07
CA TYR A 115 6.02 14.39 -0.71
C TYR A 115 4.54 14.04 -0.73
N ASN A 116 4.13 13.32 0.32
CA ASN A 116 2.75 12.89 0.53
C ASN A 116 2.45 12.91 2.02
N PHE A 117 1.31 13.42 2.40
CA PHE A 117 0.80 13.36 3.76
C PHE A 117 -0.71 13.17 3.76
N GLY A 118 -1.22 12.51 4.80
CA GLY A 118 -2.62 12.23 4.88
C GLY A 118 -3.05 11.68 6.22
N ILE A 119 -4.36 11.48 6.32
CA ILE A 119 -5.03 10.87 7.44
C ILE A 119 -5.96 9.78 6.92
N ARG A 120 -5.95 8.62 7.55
CA ARG A 120 -6.85 7.50 7.23
C ARG A 120 -7.25 6.76 8.49
N GLY A 121 -8.36 6.08 8.42
CA GLY A 121 -8.77 5.24 9.54
C GLY A 121 -10.11 4.55 9.34
N ASN A 122 -10.45 3.76 10.35
CA ASN A 122 -11.69 3.04 10.46
C ASN A 122 -12.33 3.35 11.81
N HIS A 123 -13.53 3.88 11.79
CA HIS A 123 -14.31 4.04 13.01
C HIS A 123 -15.40 2.97 13.08
N PHE A 124 -15.30 2.11 14.08
CA PHE A 124 -16.28 1.04 14.33
C PHE A 124 -17.34 1.53 15.30
N PHE A 125 -18.59 1.48 14.88
CA PHE A 125 -19.75 1.78 15.72
C PHE A 125 -20.09 0.58 16.62
N PRO A 126 -20.90 0.77 17.67
CA PRO A 126 -21.22 -0.29 18.61
C PRO A 126 -21.70 -1.58 17.97
N GLN A 127 -21.22 -2.72 18.46
CA GLN A 127 -21.48 -4.06 17.97
C GLN A 127 -21.03 -4.31 16.52
N ASP A 128 -20.14 -3.47 15.99
CA ASP A 128 -19.68 -3.51 14.61
C ASP A 128 -20.83 -3.49 13.57
N LYS A 129 -21.95 -2.84 13.91
CA LYS A 129 -23.11 -2.73 12.99
C LYS A 129 -22.85 -1.80 11.84
N MET A 130 -22.01 -0.79 12.07
CA MET A 130 -21.60 0.18 11.05
C MET A 130 -20.09 0.43 11.15
N ARG A 131 -19.49 0.80 10.02
CA ARG A 131 -18.09 1.23 9.91
C ARG A 131 -18.02 2.49 9.07
N LEU A 132 -17.30 3.51 9.54
CA LEU A 132 -16.89 4.65 8.73
C LEU A 132 -15.43 4.45 8.35
N VAL A 133 -15.18 4.27 7.06
CA VAL A 133 -13.83 4.20 6.49
C VAL A 133 -13.53 5.54 5.82
N TYR A 134 -12.40 6.12 6.12
CA TYR A 134 -12.01 7.41 5.57
C TYR A 134 -10.52 7.46 5.23
N ASP A 135 -10.22 8.15 4.15
CA ASP A 135 -8.86 8.51 3.72
C ASP A 135 -8.88 9.91 3.14
N ALA A 136 -7.94 10.74 3.55
CA ALA A 136 -7.71 12.04 2.95
C ALA A 136 -6.21 12.25 2.80
N ASN A 137 -5.76 12.56 1.59
CA ASN A 137 -4.35 12.74 1.30
C ASN A 137 -4.08 13.93 0.38
N PHE A 138 -2.86 14.42 0.50
CA PHE A 138 -2.27 15.41 -0.39
C PHE A 138 -0.90 14.94 -0.84
N CYS A 139 -0.61 15.05 -2.13
CA CYS A 139 0.60 14.54 -2.72
C CYS A 139 1.15 15.52 -3.78
N HIS A 140 2.46 15.72 -3.75
CA HIS A 140 3.23 16.32 -4.83
C HIS A 140 4.18 15.27 -5.36
N PHE A 141 3.99 14.86 -6.61
CA PHE A 141 4.63 13.68 -7.13
C PHE A 141 5.26 13.95 -8.51
N PRO A 142 6.59 14.11 -8.59
CA PRO A 142 7.30 14.01 -9.86
C PRO A 142 7.18 12.59 -10.41
N LEU A 143 6.53 12.45 -11.53
CA LEU A 143 6.15 11.17 -12.15
C LEU A 143 6.54 11.13 -13.61
N LYS A 144 6.46 9.94 -14.18
CA LYS A 144 6.58 9.71 -15.62
C LYS A 144 5.24 9.35 -16.23
N PHE A 145 5.02 9.78 -17.45
CA PHE A 145 3.82 9.53 -18.24
C PHE A 145 4.21 9.01 -19.62
N TRP A 146 3.49 8.03 -20.10
CA TRP A 146 3.70 7.41 -21.41
C TRP A 146 2.52 7.59 -22.37
N GLY A 147 1.46 8.25 -21.93
CA GLY A 147 0.18 8.33 -22.65
C GLY A 147 -0.82 7.28 -22.18
N ILE A 148 -1.91 7.14 -22.91
CA ILE A 148 -3.06 6.27 -22.59
C ILE A 148 -3.05 5.07 -23.53
N GLY A 149 -3.31 3.88 -23.00
CA GLY A 149 -3.34 2.62 -23.72
C GLY A 149 -2.06 1.80 -23.62
N TYR A 150 -2.19 0.49 -23.83
CA TYR A 150 -1.06 -0.44 -23.79
C TYR A 150 0.07 -0.05 -24.75
N ALA A 151 -0.27 0.31 -26.01
CA ALA A 151 0.72 0.64 -27.03
C ALA A 151 1.59 1.84 -26.63
N GLN A 152 1.00 2.86 -26.03
CA GLN A 152 1.72 4.03 -25.54
C GLN A 152 2.65 3.65 -24.38
N GLY A 153 2.15 2.91 -23.39
CA GLY A 153 2.95 2.43 -22.26
C GLY A 153 4.09 1.49 -22.66
N ALA A 154 3.92 0.72 -23.74
CA ALA A 154 4.95 -0.19 -24.25
C ALA A 154 6.08 0.54 -24.99
N ASN A 155 5.82 1.73 -25.54
CA ASN A 155 6.80 2.53 -26.29
C ASN A 155 7.69 3.33 -25.32
N LYS A 156 8.96 2.99 -25.23
CA LYS A 156 9.93 3.71 -24.40
C LYS A 156 10.14 5.17 -24.81
N ALA A 157 9.94 5.50 -26.08
CA ALA A 157 10.12 6.86 -26.59
C ALA A 157 9.05 7.83 -26.05
N ASN A 158 7.95 7.31 -25.49
CA ASN A 158 6.90 8.10 -24.87
C ASN A 158 7.18 8.42 -23.40
N GLU A 159 8.25 7.89 -22.83
CA GLU A 159 8.64 8.23 -21.46
C GLU A 159 8.91 9.73 -21.32
N SER A 160 8.10 10.41 -20.54
CA SER A 160 8.17 11.86 -20.36
C SER A 160 7.90 12.23 -18.90
N ASP A 161 8.58 13.24 -18.40
CA ASP A 161 8.42 13.68 -17.02
C ASP A 161 7.26 14.67 -16.88
N TYR A 162 6.58 14.61 -15.76
CA TYR A 162 5.61 15.60 -15.32
C TYR A 162 5.53 15.63 -13.79
N THR A 163 4.89 16.65 -13.25
CA THR A 163 4.64 16.76 -11.82
C THR A 163 3.15 16.73 -11.54
N LEU A 164 2.70 15.77 -10.74
CA LEU A 164 1.32 15.66 -10.26
C LEU A 164 1.18 16.32 -8.90
N LEU A 165 0.26 17.27 -8.79
CA LEU A 165 -0.28 17.75 -7.53
C LEU A 165 -1.67 17.13 -7.36
N GLN A 166 -1.87 16.36 -6.30
CA GLN A 166 -3.10 15.61 -6.07
C GLN A 166 -3.60 15.82 -4.65
N SER A 167 -4.91 15.95 -4.50
CA SER A 167 -5.61 15.84 -3.22
C SER A 167 -6.76 14.89 -3.40
N GLU A 168 -6.89 13.91 -2.51
CA GLU A 168 -7.97 12.94 -2.54
C GLU A 168 -8.65 12.87 -1.19
N VAL A 169 -9.95 12.69 -1.19
CA VAL A 169 -10.76 12.39 -0.02
C VAL A 169 -11.72 11.28 -0.39
N SER A 170 -11.73 10.20 0.38
CA SER A 170 -12.69 9.11 0.25
C SER A 170 -13.37 8.82 1.57
N LEU A 171 -14.67 8.59 1.52
CA LEU A 171 -15.52 8.27 2.67
C LEU A 171 -16.42 7.10 2.30
N GLN A 172 -16.51 6.10 3.19
CA GLN A 172 -17.41 4.96 3.03
C GLN A 172 -18.12 4.72 4.36
N LEU A 173 -19.44 4.66 4.34
CA LEU A 173 -20.24 4.29 5.49
C LEU A 173 -20.86 2.92 5.26
N LEU A 174 -20.28 1.90 5.87
CA LEU A 174 -20.59 0.49 5.65
C LEU A 174 -21.51 -0.04 6.74
N PHE A 175 -22.57 -0.70 6.36
CA PHE A 175 -23.50 -1.40 7.23
C PHE A 175 -23.19 -2.90 7.18
N ARG A 176 -23.06 -3.51 8.35
CA ARG A 176 -22.80 -4.94 8.45
C ARG A 176 -24.10 -5.72 8.33
N LEU A 177 -24.12 -6.67 7.40
CA LEU A 177 -25.13 -7.69 7.23
C LEU A 177 -24.62 -9.04 7.77
N PRO A 178 -25.46 -10.08 7.89
CA PRO A 178 -25.02 -11.44 8.23
C PRO A 178 -23.89 -11.94 7.30
N HIS A 179 -23.14 -12.94 7.75
CA HIS A 179 -22.06 -13.59 6.98
C HIS A 179 -20.89 -12.67 6.56
N HIS A 180 -20.55 -11.68 7.39
CA HIS A 180 -19.45 -10.73 7.14
C HIS A 180 -19.60 -9.89 5.85
N ILE A 181 -20.85 -9.67 5.41
CA ILE A 181 -21.19 -8.80 4.29
C ILE A 181 -21.26 -7.36 4.79
N PHE A 182 -20.68 -6.44 4.04
CA PHE A 182 -20.72 -5.00 4.28
C PHE A 182 -21.24 -4.31 3.03
N ILE A 183 -22.20 -3.43 3.18
CA ILE A 183 -22.76 -2.61 2.10
C ILE A 183 -22.96 -1.18 2.58
N GLY A 184 -22.73 -0.21 1.71
CA GLY A 184 -23.03 1.16 2.07
C GLY A 184 -22.62 2.18 1.03
N PRO A 185 -23.02 3.44 1.23
CA PRO A 185 -22.67 4.54 0.35
C PRO A 185 -21.18 4.88 0.43
N ALA A 186 -20.66 5.39 -0.67
CA ALA A 186 -19.31 5.91 -0.80
C ALA A 186 -19.35 7.30 -1.45
N ALA A 187 -18.43 8.16 -1.03
CA ALA A 187 -18.19 9.46 -1.65
C ALA A 187 -16.68 9.63 -1.88
N GLN A 188 -16.33 10.22 -3.01
CA GLN A 188 -14.95 10.47 -3.38
C GLN A 188 -14.82 11.88 -3.95
N PHE A 189 -13.76 12.56 -3.53
CA PHE A 189 -13.30 13.80 -4.14
C PHE A 189 -11.86 13.63 -4.58
N SER A 190 -11.52 14.10 -5.78
CA SER A 190 -10.11 14.18 -6.17
C SER A 190 -9.85 15.48 -6.96
N TYR A 191 -8.80 16.16 -6.57
CA TYR A 191 -8.19 17.26 -7.32
C TYR A 191 -6.87 16.77 -7.90
N ASN A 192 -6.71 16.92 -9.20
CA ASN A 192 -5.49 16.52 -9.90
C ASN A 192 -5.01 17.68 -10.79
N ARG A 193 -3.74 18.04 -10.65
CA ARG A 193 -3.09 19.04 -11.49
C ARG A 193 -1.75 18.53 -11.99
N ALA A 194 -1.65 18.36 -13.30
CA ALA A 194 -0.39 18.06 -13.98
C ALA A 194 0.33 19.35 -14.36
N THR A 195 1.60 19.45 -14.01
CA THR A 195 2.48 20.58 -14.34
C THR A 195 3.81 20.04 -14.87
N LYS A 196 4.61 20.91 -15.49
CA LYS A 196 5.94 20.58 -16.05
C LYS A 196 5.87 19.38 -17.01
N GLN A 197 4.88 19.36 -17.88
CA GLN A 197 4.71 18.31 -18.88
C GLN A 197 5.74 18.47 -20.00
N GLU A 198 6.61 17.49 -20.18
CA GLU A 198 7.59 17.49 -21.28
C GLU A 198 6.94 17.17 -22.63
N ARG A 199 5.90 16.32 -22.64
CA ARG A 199 5.21 15.82 -23.83
C ARG A 199 3.69 16.06 -23.71
N PRO A 200 3.19 17.30 -23.97
CA PRO A 200 1.75 17.59 -23.90
C PRO A 200 0.89 16.82 -24.91
N ASP A 201 1.52 16.36 -26.01
CA ASP A 201 0.89 15.57 -27.06
C ASP A 201 0.35 14.21 -26.55
N LEU A 202 0.95 13.65 -25.49
CA LEU A 202 0.54 12.37 -24.91
C LEU A 202 -0.73 12.44 -24.07
N TRP A 203 -1.27 13.64 -23.81
CA TRP A 203 -2.40 13.86 -22.93
C TRP A 203 -3.77 13.88 -23.66
N ASP A 204 -3.78 13.58 -24.94
CA ASP A 204 -4.99 13.49 -25.77
C ASP A 204 -5.89 14.74 -25.69
N GLY A 205 -5.28 15.92 -25.59
CA GLY A 205 -5.99 17.20 -25.48
C GLY A 205 -6.76 17.40 -24.18
N GLN A 206 -6.63 16.52 -23.20
CA GLN A 206 -7.35 16.63 -21.93
C GLN A 206 -6.79 17.74 -21.03
N GLY A 207 -7.65 18.29 -20.18
CA GLY A 207 -7.28 19.32 -19.22
C GLY A 207 -6.26 18.82 -18.20
N THR A 208 -5.31 19.69 -17.83
CA THR A 208 -4.26 19.41 -16.85
C THR A 208 -4.68 19.65 -15.41
N ARG A 209 -5.82 20.33 -15.21
CA ARG A 209 -6.39 20.63 -13.90
C ARG A 209 -7.80 20.06 -13.86
N LEU A 210 -8.03 19.11 -12.97
CA LEU A 210 -9.24 18.30 -12.91
C LEU A 210 -9.78 18.24 -11.50
N PHE A 211 -11.09 18.44 -11.38
CA PHE A 211 -11.87 18.17 -10.19
C PHE A 211 -12.79 16.99 -10.47
N ASN A 212 -12.79 15.99 -9.59
CA ASN A 212 -13.66 14.84 -9.72
C ASN A 212 -14.44 14.65 -8.42
N TYR A 213 -15.74 14.72 -8.50
CA TYR A 213 -16.69 14.53 -7.40
C TYR A 213 -17.50 13.27 -7.69
N GLY A 214 -17.27 12.22 -6.90
CA GLY A 214 -17.88 10.92 -7.07
C GLY A 214 -18.80 10.55 -5.93
N MET A 215 -19.88 9.86 -6.25
CA MET A 215 -20.74 9.18 -5.30
C MET A 215 -21.04 7.77 -5.79
N GLY A 216 -21.22 6.85 -4.87
CA GLY A 216 -21.45 5.47 -5.23
C GLY A 216 -21.74 4.58 -4.04
N PHE A 217 -21.43 3.32 -4.18
CA PHE A 217 -21.60 2.33 -3.12
C PHE A 217 -20.49 1.30 -3.11
N VAL A 218 -20.31 0.70 -1.96
CA VAL A 218 -19.39 -0.44 -1.73
C VAL A 218 -20.22 -1.63 -1.28
N LEU A 219 -19.89 -2.80 -1.83
CA LEU A 219 -20.34 -4.10 -1.35
C LEU A 219 -19.10 -4.95 -1.12
N SER A 220 -18.96 -5.54 0.06
CA SER A 220 -17.83 -6.43 0.34
C SER A 220 -18.17 -7.55 1.29
N VAL A 221 -17.41 -8.63 1.17
CA VAL A 221 -17.36 -9.73 2.14
C VAL A 221 -15.92 -9.83 2.60
N ASP A 222 -15.68 -9.76 3.91
CA ASP A 222 -14.33 -9.81 4.48
C ASP A 222 -14.28 -10.77 5.66
N THR A 223 -13.63 -11.91 5.45
CA THR A 223 -13.40 -12.97 6.44
C THR A 223 -11.93 -13.11 6.81
N ARG A 224 -11.08 -12.19 6.35
CA ARG A 224 -9.64 -12.23 6.63
C ARG A 224 -9.38 -12.07 8.12
N ASP A 225 -8.40 -12.82 8.61
CA ASP A 225 -7.96 -12.76 9.99
C ASP A 225 -7.28 -11.41 10.33
N LEU A 226 -6.52 -10.82 9.41
CA LEU A 226 -5.92 -9.49 9.52
C LEU A 226 -5.74 -8.85 8.14
N PRO A 227 -6.49 -7.79 7.78
CA PRO A 227 -6.45 -7.23 6.42
C PRO A 227 -5.07 -6.83 5.90
N GLY A 228 -4.18 -6.27 6.75
CA GLY A 228 -2.84 -5.83 6.33
C GLY A 228 -1.79 -6.93 6.20
N ASN A 229 -2.05 -8.13 6.75
CA ASN A 229 -1.17 -9.32 6.68
C ASN A 229 -2.01 -10.57 6.90
N ALA A 230 -2.90 -10.86 5.95
CA ALA A 230 -3.81 -11.97 6.03
C ALA A 230 -3.09 -13.31 5.88
N SER A 231 -3.44 -14.28 6.72
CA SER A 231 -2.96 -15.66 6.65
C SER A 231 -4.04 -16.66 6.30
N THR A 232 -5.30 -16.31 6.55
CA THR A 232 -6.48 -17.13 6.26
C THR A 232 -7.66 -16.25 5.93
N GLY A 233 -8.66 -16.83 5.25
CA GLY A 233 -9.88 -16.16 4.88
C GLY A 233 -9.89 -15.60 3.47
N TYR A 234 -10.92 -14.86 3.14
CA TYR A 234 -11.07 -14.24 1.83
C TYR A 234 -11.67 -12.85 1.94
N TYR A 235 -11.43 -12.06 0.92
CA TYR A 235 -12.04 -10.76 0.68
C TYR A 235 -12.61 -10.74 -0.73
N ILE A 236 -13.84 -10.29 -0.88
CA ILE A 236 -14.46 -9.98 -2.17
C ILE A 236 -15.07 -8.59 -2.04
N GLY A 237 -14.70 -7.67 -2.89
CA GLY A 237 -15.17 -6.29 -2.87
C GLY A 237 -15.58 -5.79 -4.23
N LEU A 238 -16.67 -5.04 -4.27
CA LEU A 238 -17.15 -4.25 -5.39
C LEU A 238 -17.27 -2.80 -4.93
N ASN A 239 -16.62 -1.92 -5.64
CA ASN A 239 -16.75 -0.46 -5.48
C ASN A 239 -17.27 0.12 -6.78
N GLN A 240 -18.45 0.77 -6.73
CA GLN A 240 -19.05 1.47 -7.86
C GLN A 240 -19.13 2.94 -7.55
N THR A 241 -18.50 3.78 -8.37
CA THR A 241 -18.53 5.24 -8.23
C THR A 241 -18.99 5.90 -9.51
N PHE A 242 -19.88 6.87 -9.40
CA PHE A 242 -20.41 7.67 -10.48
C PHE A 242 -19.90 9.10 -10.37
N PHE A 243 -19.48 9.68 -11.49
CA PHE A 243 -18.97 11.05 -11.61
C PHE A 243 -19.85 11.83 -12.59
N PRO A 244 -21.06 12.21 -12.18
CA PRO A 244 -22.02 12.88 -13.06
C PRO A 244 -21.68 14.37 -13.20
N ARG A 245 -22.05 14.95 -14.33
CA ARG A 245 -21.77 16.37 -14.67
C ARG A 245 -22.42 17.36 -13.70
N PHE A 246 -23.60 17.03 -13.16
CA PHE A 246 -24.34 17.92 -12.24
C PHE A 246 -23.61 18.16 -10.91
N MET A 247 -22.62 17.31 -10.54
CA MET A 247 -21.78 17.53 -9.38
C MET A 247 -20.60 18.49 -9.63
N GLY A 248 -20.44 19.00 -10.84
CA GLY A 248 -19.36 19.91 -11.21
C GLY A 248 -18.17 19.23 -11.90
N ASN A 249 -18.35 18.01 -12.36
CA ASN A 249 -17.32 17.28 -13.10
C ASN A 249 -17.20 17.79 -14.54
N ASP A 250 -15.96 18.00 -15.00
CA ASP A 250 -15.67 18.31 -16.40
C ASP A 250 -15.94 17.11 -17.31
N TYR A 251 -15.71 15.91 -16.79
CA TYR A 251 -15.88 14.63 -17.47
C TYR A 251 -16.96 13.80 -16.79
N THR A 252 -17.85 13.19 -17.61
CA THR A 252 -18.91 12.31 -17.10
C THR A 252 -18.53 10.86 -17.34
N PHE A 253 -18.40 10.10 -16.28
CA PHE A 253 -18.01 8.69 -16.31
C PHE A 253 -18.48 7.96 -15.05
N SER A 254 -18.34 6.64 -15.05
CA SER A 254 -18.46 5.82 -13.85
C SER A 254 -17.27 4.85 -13.78
N ARG A 255 -16.91 4.46 -12.56
CA ARG A 255 -15.82 3.55 -12.29
C ARG A 255 -16.29 2.39 -11.44
N THR A 256 -16.03 1.18 -11.91
CA THR A 256 -16.30 -0.07 -11.21
C THR A 256 -14.96 -0.71 -10.87
N GLU A 257 -14.77 -1.09 -9.61
CA GLU A 257 -13.61 -1.86 -9.16
C GLU A 257 -14.08 -3.13 -8.47
N VAL A 258 -13.50 -4.25 -8.84
CA VAL A 258 -13.76 -5.56 -8.24
C VAL A 258 -12.43 -6.14 -7.77
N SER A 259 -12.40 -6.63 -6.53
CA SER A 259 -11.24 -7.31 -5.98
C SER A 259 -11.68 -8.60 -5.33
N ALA A 260 -10.96 -9.68 -5.58
CA ALA A 260 -11.11 -10.95 -4.90
C ALA A 260 -9.75 -11.42 -4.41
N MET A 261 -9.66 -11.75 -3.13
CA MET A 261 -8.43 -12.24 -2.50
C MET A 261 -8.77 -13.47 -1.68
N TYR A 262 -7.90 -14.47 -1.72
CA TYR A 262 -8.02 -15.69 -0.94
C TYR A 262 -6.69 -16.05 -0.31
N TYR A 263 -6.71 -16.38 0.97
CA TYR A 263 -5.52 -16.71 1.76
C TYR A 263 -5.70 -18.07 2.41
N HIS A 264 -4.73 -18.94 2.21
CA HIS A 264 -4.74 -20.27 2.76
C HIS A 264 -3.38 -20.64 3.32
N ARG A 265 -3.39 -21.12 4.57
CA ARG A 265 -2.19 -21.66 5.21
C ARG A 265 -2.04 -23.12 4.83
N PHE A 266 -1.10 -23.42 3.93
CA PHE A 266 -0.86 -24.77 3.45
C PHE A 266 -0.11 -25.65 4.46
N TRP A 267 0.84 -25.02 5.18
CA TRP A 267 1.61 -25.65 6.24
C TRP A 267 1.89 -24.63 7.33
N ALA A 268 2.49 -25.09 8.45
CA ALA A 268 2.62 -24.29 9.68
C ALA A 268 3.24 -22.90 9.48
N SER A 269 4.16 -22.75 8.53
CA SER A 269 4.92 -21.51 8.28
C SER A 269 4.72 -20.94 6.87
N GLY A 270 3.84 -21.52 6.04
CA GLY A 270 3.62 -21.12 4.65
C GLY A 270 2.18 -20.71 4.36
N ILE A 271 2.02 -19.58 3.67
CA ILE A 271 0.74 -19.01 3.26
C ILE A 271 0.75 -18.88 1.75
N MET A 272 -0.32 -19.33 1.09
CA MET A 272 -0.60 -19.03 -0.30
C MET A 272 -1.68 -17.97 -0.38
N ALA A 273 -1.38 -16.88 -1.09
CA ALA A 273 -2.28 -15.77 -1.31
C ALA A 273 -2.59 -15.66 -2.81
N PHE A 274 -3.86 -15.52 -3.12
CA PHE A 274 -4.37 -15.33 -4.48
C PHE A 274 -5.07 -13.97 -4.54
N ARG A 275 -4.84 -13.22 -5.59
CA ARG A 275 -5.54 -11.99 -5.88
C ARG A 275 -5.99 -11.97 -7.33
N VAL A 276 -7.21 -11.52 -7.55
CA VAL A 276 -7.73 -11.07 -8.84
C VAL A 276 -8.30 -9.68 -8.62
N HIS A 277 -7.95 -8.76 -9.48
CA HIS A 277 -8.46 -7.40 -9.46
C HIS A 277 -8.86 -6.98 -10.87
N GLY A 278 -9.88 -6.16 -10.96
CA GLY A 278 -10.28 -5.53 -12.20
C GLY A 278 -10.88 -4.17 -11.92
N ALA A 279 -10.55 -3.21 -12.75
CA ALA A 279 -11.12 -1.86 -12.74
C ALA A 279 -11.58 -1.48 -14.14
N ALA A 280 -12.75 -0.84 -14.23
CA ALA A 280 -13.32 -0.40 -15.49
C ALA A 280 -13.89 1.01 -15.35
N ALA A 281 -13.59 1.89 -16.30
CA ALA A 281 -14.13 3.24 -16.39
C ALA A 281 -14.99 3.37 -17.65
N TYR A 282 -16.27 3.66 -17.46
CA TYR A 282 -17.25 3.76 -18.52
C TYR A 282 -17.60 5.22 -18.78
N GLY A 283 -17.77 5.59 -20.05
CA GLY A 283 -18.04 6.96 -20.48
C GLY A 283 -16.75 7.67 -20.91
N ASN A 284 -16.60 8.92 -20.47
CA ASN A 284 -15.43 9.74 -20.82
C ASN A 284 -14.59 10.07 -19.57
N PRO A 285 -13.79 9.11 -19.05
CA PRO A 285 -12.95 9.35 -17.88
C PRO A 285 -11.79 10.28 -18.22
N SER A 286 -11.42 11.14 -17.25
CA SER A 286 -10.20 11.92 -17.36
C SER A 286 -8.94 11.03 -17.21
N TRP A 287 -7.80 11.48 -17.75
CA TRP A 287 -6.52 10.76 -17.66
C TRP A 287 -6.13 10.36 -16.22
N ALA A 288 -6.51 11.22 -15.24
CA ALA A 288 -6.21 11.00 -13.84
C ALA A 288 -7.07 9.90 -13.19
N MET A 289 -8.23 9.60 -13.78
CA MET A 289 -9.21 8.65 -13.25
C MET A 289 -9.23 7.32 -13.99
N LEU A 290 -8.39 7.17 -15.02
CA LEU A 290 -8.22 5.91 -15.74
C LEU A 290 -7.62 4.83 -14.82
N PRO A 291 -8.13 3.60 -14.86
CA PRO A 291 -7.48 2.44 -14.27
C PRO A 291 -6.02 2.31 -14.68
N THR A 292 -5.18 1.96 -13.73
CA THR A 292 -3.74 1.73 -13.94
C THR A 292 -3.36 0.36 -13.44
N LEU A 293 -2.40 -0.28 -14.12
CA LEU A 293 -1.81 -1.52 -13.61
C LEU A 293 -1.27 -1.30 -12.20
N ASP A 294 -1.63 -2.17 -11.25
CA ASP A 294 -1.22 -2.08 -9.83
C ASP A 294 0.27 -2.45 -9.62
N ALA A 295 1.14 -1.68 -10.28
CA ALA A 295 2.58 -1.91 -10.28
C ALA A 295 3.24 -1.62 -8.92
N GLY A 296 2.63 -0.77 -8.10
CA GLY A 296 3.12 -0.40 -6.76
C GLY A 296 2.92 -1.51 -5.72
N ASN A 297 1.95 -2.40 -5.93
CA ASN A 297 1.58 -3.44 -4.97
C ASN A 297 1.62 -4.85 -5.56
N ALA A 298 0.58 -5.27 -6.27
CA ALA A 298 0.44 -6.67 -6.67
C ALA A 298 1.27 -7.02 -7.92
N VAL A 299 1.19 -6.22 -8.99
CA VAL A 299 1.84 -6.49 -10.28
C VAL A 299 3.23 -5.86 -10.34
N ARG A 300 4.07 -6.19 -9.36
CA ARG A 300 5.43 -5.64 -9.20
C ARG A 300 6.32 -6.00 -10.40
N GLY A 301 7.26 -5.13 -10.77
CA GLY A 301 8.16 -5.29 -11.91
C GLY A 301 7.98 -4.22 -12.98
N TYR A 302 7.01 -3.31 -12.79
CA TYR A 302 6.71 -2.19 -13.67
C TYR A 302 6.81 -0.86 -12.91
N TYR A 303 6.94 0.25 -13.66
CA TYR A 303 6.81 1.59 -13.10
C TYR A 303 5.33 1.89 -12.87
N GLU A 304 5.00 2.42 -11.68
CA GLU A 304 3.64 2.76 -11.29
C GLU A 304 3.04 3.83 -12.23
N GLY A 305 1.82 3.58 -12.75
CA GLY A 305 1.14 4.47 -13.68
C GLY A 305 1.64 4.43 -15.12
N ARG A 306 2.63 3.57 -15.48
CA ARG A 306 3.10 3.40 -16.85
C ARG A 306 2.03 2.87 -17.79
N TYR A 307 1.29 1.86 -17.36
CA TYR A 307 0.20 1.26 -18.13
C TYR A 307 -1.12 1.71 -17.54
N ARG A 308 -1.92 2.40 -18.34
CA ARG A 308 -3.27 2.88 -18.00
C ARG A 308 -4.17 2.85 -19.20
N ASP A 309 -5.43 2.51 -18.98
CA ASP A 309 -6.48 2.53 -20.02
C ASP A 309 -7.85 2.56 -19.35
N LYS A 310 -8.94 2.52 -20.13
CA LYS A 310 -10.31 2.48 -19.58
C LYS A 310 -10.58 1.26 -18.72
N ASN A 311 -9.88 0.14 -18.96
CA ASN A 311 -10.01 -1.07 -18.17
C ASN A 311 -8.62 -1.60 -17.78
N GLU A 312 -8.58 -2.23 -16.63
CA GLU A 312 -7.45 -2.97 -16.09
C GLU A 312 -7.93 -4.28 -15.52
N LEU A 313 -7.14 -5.34 -15.67
CA LEU A 313 -7.37 -6.65 -15.08
C LEU A 313 -6.03 -7.26 -14.67
N ASP A 314 -5.95 -7.77 -13.45
CA ASP A 314 -4.77 -8.50 -12.97
C ASP A 314 -5.13 -9.75 -12.17
N ALA A 315 -4.21 -10.71 -12.17
CA ALA A 315 -4.24 -11.88 -11.32
C ALA A 315 -2.83 -12.23 -10.82
N VAL A 316 -2.68 -12.42 -9.53
CA VAL A 316 -1.39 -12.69 -8.89
C VAL A 316 -1.54 -13.80 -7.85
N VAL A 317 -0.56 -14.70 -7.83
CA VAL A 317 -0.37 -15.73 -6.81
C VAL A 317 0.93 -15.44 -6.07
N GLU A 318 0.88 -15.50 -4.74
CA GLU A 318 2.01 -15.23 -3.87
C GLU A 318 2.15 -16.33 -2.83
N VAL A 319 3.35 -16.88 -2.69
CA VAL A 319 3.72 -17.81 -1.62
C VAL A 319 4.58 -17.09 -0.61
N ARG A 320 4.08 -16.98 0.62
CA ARG A 320 4.76 -16.35 1.76
C ARG A 320 5.27 -17.44 2.67
N GLN A 321 6.57 -17.47 2.90
CA GLN A 321 7.23 -18.47 3.73
C GLN A 321 7.95 -17.81 4.89
N HIS A 322 7.54 -18.11 6.11
CA HIS A 322 8.30 -17.79 7.31
C HIS A 322 9.47 -18.78 7.44
N LEU A 323 10.68 -18.27 7.64
CA LEU A 323 11.89 -19.10 7.72
C LEU A 323 12.34 -19.32 9.17
N TYR A 324 12.80 -18.25 9.78
CA TYR A 324 13.44 -18.34 11.10
C TYR A 324 13.24 -17.04 11.88
N ARG A 325 12.79 -17.14 13.14
CA ARG A 325 12.56 -16.01 14.04
C ARG A 325 11.62 -14.97 13.40
N ARG A 326 12.18 -13.83 12.94
CA ARG A 326 11.46 -12.70 12.35
C ARG A 326 11.64 -12.60 10.82
N PHE A 327 12.29 -13.59 10.20
CA PHE A 327 12.63 -13.56 8.79
C PHE A 327 11.77 -14.52 7.98
N GLY A 328 11.37 -14.06 6.81
CA GLY A 328 10.65 -14.82 5.82
C GLY A 328 11.00 -14.36 4.42
N PHE A 329 10.48 -15.07 3.44
CA PHE A 329 10.56 -14.68 2.05
C PHE A 329 9.21 -14.86 1.35
N VAL A 330 9.10 -14.24 0.20
CA VAL A 330 7.93 -14.30 -0.66
C VAL A 330 8.40 -14.57 -2.08
N VAL A 331 7.63 -15.38 -2.80
CA VAL A 331 7.76 -15.58 -4.25
C VAL A 331 6.39 -15.34 -4.86
N TRP A 332 6.33 -14.63 -5.97
CA TRP A 332 5.06 -14.40 -6.68
C TRP A 332 5.20 -14.56 -8.18
N GLY A 333 4.08 -14.82 -8.80
CA GLY A 333 3.88 -14.79 -10.23
C GLY A 333 2.48 -14.31 -10.55
N GLY A 334 2.33 -13.63 -11.68
CA GLY A 334 1.05 -13.08 -12.06
C GLY A 334 1.05 -12.50 -13.46
N ILE A 335 -0.08 -11.93 -13.80
CA ILE A 335 -0.32 -11.33 -15.11
C ILE A 335 -1.28 -10.17 -14.96
N GLY A 336 -1.08 -9.12 -15.73
CA GLY A 336 -2.01 -8.00 -15.83
C GLY A 336 -2.23 -7.59 -17.28
N SER A 337 -3.20 -6.72 -17.51
CA SER A 337 -3.46 -6.09 -18.81
C SER A 337 -4.21 -4.79 -18.63
N VAL A 338 -3.95 -3.81 -19.50
CA VAL A 338 -4.77 -2.61 -19.65
C VAL A 338 -5.31 -2.55 -21.06
N PHE A 339 -6.56 -2.15 -21.23
CA PHE A 339 -7.24 -2.19 -22.52
C PHE A 339 -8.46 -1.26 -22.55
N GLU A 340 -8.81 -0.76 -23.73
CA GLU A 340 -10.08 -0.06 -23.93
C GLU A 340 -11.24 -1.05 -24.18
N HIS A 341 -10.98 -2.09 -24.99
CA HIS A 341 -11.94 -3.14 -25.31
C HIS A 341 -11.37 -4.52 -25.04
N PHE A 342 -12.18 -5.48 -24.59
CA PHE A 342 -11.77 -6.88 -24.31
C PHE A 342 -11.11 -7.57 -25.51
N SER A 343 -11.47 -7.20 -26.75
CA SER A 343 -10.85 -7.71 -27.97
C SER A 343 -9.36 -7.39 -28.13
N GLN A 344 -8.88 -6.41 -27.38
CA GLN A 344 -7.45 -6.01 -27.39
C GLN A 344 -6.59 -6.92 -26.51
N ILE A 345 -7.21 -7.72 -25.64
CA ILE A 345 -6.47 -8.66 -24.79
C ILE A 345 -5.97 -9.82 -25.66
N ASN A 346 -4.66 -9.93 -25.77
CA ASN A 346 -3.99 -11.01 -26.45
C ASN A 346 -2.61 -11.26 -25.83
N ARG A 347 -1.91 -12.32 -26.22
CA ARG A 347 -0.59 -12.69 -25.67
C ARG A 347 0.46 -11.58 -25.73
N HIS A 348 0.32 -10.61 -26.64
CA HIS A 348 1.28 -9.51 -26.80
C HIS A 348 0.96 -8.34 -25.89
N THR A 349 -0.29 -8.14 -25.49
CA THR A 349 -0.74 -7.08 -24.58
C THR A 349 -0.75 -7.50 -23.10
N LEU A 350 -0.49 -8.79 -22.83
CA LEU A 350 -0.33 -9.28 -21.46
C LEU A 350 0.96 -8.76 -20.84
N LEU A 351 0.88 -8.42 -19.55
CA LEU A 351 1.93 -7.88 -18.71
C LEU A 351 2.26 -8.88 -17.60
N PRO A 352 3.12 -9.88 -17.87
CA PRO A 352 3.52 -10.85 -16.85
C PRO A 352 4.36 -10.20 -15.76
N THR A 353 4.19 -10.66 -14.52
CA THR A 353 5.02 -10.30 -13.36
C THR A 353 5.50 -11.54 -12.65
N ALA A 354 6.73 -11.51 -12.18
CA ALA A 354 7.27 -12.49 -11.26
C ALA A 354 8.32 -11.84 -10.37
N GLY A 355 8.59 -12.44 -9.22
CA GLY A 355 9.65 -11.90 -8.37
C GLY A 355 9.80 -12.62 -7.05
N ILE A 356 10.73 -12.08 -6.27
CA ILE A 356 11.09 -12.56 -4.94
C ILE A 356 11.16 -11.39 -3.97
N GLY A 357 10.83 -11.62 -2.71
CA GLY A 357 10.92 -10.61 -1.67
C GLY A 357 11.37 -11.16 -0.34
N LEU A 358 12.07 -10.34 0.43
CA LEU A 358 12.42 -10.61 1.80
C LEU A 358 11.39 -9.99 2.74
N ARG A 359 11.19 -10.63 3.87
CA ARG A 359 10.30 -10.16 4.94
C ARG A 359 11.05 -10.15 6.25
N TRP A 360 10.89 -9.06 6.98
CA TRP A 360 11.34 -8.93 8.35
C TRP A 360 10.18 -8.46 9.22
N GLU A 361 9.74 -9.33 10.12
CA GLU A 361 8.68 -9.02 11.07
C GLU A 361 9.25 -8.16 12.21
N PHE A 362 9.06 -6.84 12.13
CA PHE A 362 9.58 -5.95 13.16
C PHE A 362 8.61 -5.81 14.35
N LYS A 363 7.31 -6.01 14.12
CA LYS A 363 6.26 -6.12 15.12
C LYS A 363 5.35 -7.28 14.75
N ASN A 364 4.66 -7.89 15.72
CA ASN A 364 3.76 -9.01 15.47
C ASN A 364 2.85 -8.73 14.27
N ARG A 365 2.99 -9.54 13.23
CA ARG A 365 2.27 -9.47 11.95
C ARG A 365 2.40 -8.14 11.18
N VAL A 366 3.44 -7.37 11.47
CA VAL A 366 3.80 -6.18 10.69
C VAL A 366 5.19 -6.38 10.10
N ASN A 367 5.25 -6.56 8.79
CA ASN A 367 6.46 -6.89 8.05
C ASN A 367 7.06 -5.64 7.39
N VAL A 368 8.37 -5.51 7.44
CA VAL A 368 9.14 -4.75 6.45
C VAL A 368 9.38 -5.67 5.27
N ARG A 369 9.02 -5.23 4.09
CA ARG A 369 9.23 -5.96 2.83
C ARG A 369 10.30 -5.30 1.97
N ALA A 370 11.08 -6.14 1.28
CA ALA A 370 11.98 -5.73 0.21
C ALA A 370 11.73 -6.65 -0.98
N ASP A 371 11.17 -6.13 -2.05
CA ASP A 371 10.69 -6.88 -3.20
C ASP A 371 11.49 -6.54 -4.45
N PHE A 372 11.90 -7.56 -5.20
CA PHE A 372 12.47 -7.42 -6.55
C PHE A 372 11.57 -8.14 -7.54
N GLY A 373 10.93 -7.35 -8.41
CA GLY A 373 10.01 -7.81 -9.43
C GLY A 373 10.56 -7.63 -10.84
N VAL A 374 10.19 -8.54 -11.70
CA VAL A 374 10.48 -8.49 -13.14
C VAL A 374 9.18 -8.56 -13.93
N GLY A 375 9.08 -7.73 -14.96
CA GLY A 375 7.99 -7.69 -15.90
C GLY A 375 8.46 -7.71 -17.32
N LYS A 376 7.55 -7.54 -18.28
CA LYS A 376 7.88 -7.48 -19.70
C LYS A 376 8.75 -6.26 -20.00
N HIS A 377 10.03 -6.48 -20.31
CA HIS A 377 11.03 -5.43 -20.57
C HIS A 377 11.19 -4.40 -19.45
N SER A 378 10.90 -4.81 -18.22
CA SER A 378 10.91 -3.94 -17.03
C SER A 378 11.32 -4.73 -15.78
N LYS A 379 11.81 -4.02 -14.79
CA LYS A 379 12.13 -4.55 -13.46
C LYS A 379 11.94 -3.44 -12.45
N SER A 380 11.54 -3.80 -11.22
CA SER A 380 11.42 -2.83 -10.15
C SER A 380 11.98 -3.40 -8.84
N PHE A 381 12.42 -2.51 -7.98
CA PHE A 381 12.77 -2.81 -6.61
C PHE A 381 11.98 -1.88 -5.69
N SER A 382 11.42 -2.43 -4.63
CA SER A 382 10.66 -1.64 -3.66
C SER A 382 10.93 -2.10 -2.23
N VAL A 383 10.87 -1.16 -1.30
CA VAL A 383 10.92 -1.40 0.14
C VAL A 383 9.69 -0.74 0.76
N GLY A 384 8.98 -1.45 1.60
CA GLY A 384 7.74 -0.96 2.20
C GLY A 384 7.38 -1.70 3.49
N ILE A 385 6.22 -1.37 4.05
CA ILE A 385 5.67 -1.97 5.26
C ILE A 385 4.41 -2.73 4.90
N ASN A 386 4.11 -3.81 5.61
CA ASN A 386 3.03 -4.77 5.37
C ASN A 386 3.23 -5.62 4.10
N GLU A 387 2.28 -6.50 3.83
CA GLU A 387 2.29 -7.31 2.61
C GLU A 387 1.77 -6.50 1.40
N ALA A 388 1.93 -7.06 0.21
CA ALA A 388 1.56 -6.39 -1.03
C ALA A 388 0.03 -6.33 -1.22
N PHE A 389 -0.70 -7.34 -0.72
CA PHE A 389 -2.15 -7.43 -0.73
C PHE A 389 -2.68 -8.38 0.34
#